data_7446fed85a8c5e1949fe52b6c1161253
#
_entry.id   7446fed85a8c5e1949fe52b6c1161253
#
_cell.length_a   1.000
_cell.length_b   1.000
_cell.length_c   1.000
_cell.angle_alpha   90.00
_cell.angle_beta   90.00
_cell.angle_gamma   90.00
#
_symmetry.space_group_name_H-M   'P 1'
#
loop_
_entity.id
_entity.type
_entity.pdbx_description
1 polymer ?
#
loop_
_entity_poly.entity_id
_entity_poly.type
_entity_poly.pdbx_seq_one_letter_code
_entity_poly.pdbx_strand_id
1 'polypeptide(L)'
;MSVSGLLSLLGGLALFLYGMQMMSSGLEAAAGSKMKLILERLTANRFLGVLVGAGITAVIQSSSATTVMVVGFVNSGMMKVNQAIGIVLGAILGTSVTGWVLCLSNLSGGGWVALLSTSTLTALMATIGTLLRMISRKQTTRHVGEILLGFAVLMYGMTAMSGAVEPLRESAVFINAMTSFANPLLGILVGIVFTSVIQSASAAVGILQALAATGAVTFEIALPIIMGIAIGAAVPVLLSALGANVSGKRTAFVYLLIDVLGVVIWGCIFYAVNAVVHFDFMDTTMTTVSIALANTLFRLATVVALMPLIGLLEKLVCMLVPDDSESSRERQKMDRLEERFLQHPALAIEQSRQVTDAMAQCAMENLLAAMALVHQYSDKGFRAVAETESTVDRYEDRLGTYLMKITGKELTARQSEEVSKYLHTISDFERISDHALNISEVAQEIHSKGMAFSEEASRELKVMEDAVSEILYLSIHAFVEGDLAAASRVEPLEEIIDGLCDELKLHHVDRLQKGVCTLSQGFVFNDLLTNFERVADHCSNIAVAMIELESDAFDTHEYLKSVKNMKSDSFARYYEEYSKKFAL
;
A
#
# COMPACT_ATOMS: atom_id res chain seq x y z
N MET A 1 -31.22 31.16 -13.60
CA MET A 1 -31.45 29.69 -13.69
C MET A 1 -32.79 29.36 -13.04
N SER A 2 -33.65 28.56 -13.70
CA SER A 2 -34.86 28.04 -13.04
C SER A 2 -34.50 26.95 -12.03
N VAL A 3 -35.38 26.69 -11.06
CA VAL A 3 -35.16 25.58 -10.09
C VAL A 3 -35.03 24.24 -10.83
N SER A 4 -35.79 24.02 -11.90
CA SER A 4 -35.69 22.81 -12.71
C SER A 4 -34.33 22.72 -13.43
N GLY A 5 -33.78 23.82 -13.93
CA GLY A 5 -32.43 23.84 -14.52
C GLY A 5 -31.33 23.52 -13.50
N LEU A 6 -31.44 24.02 -12.29
CA LEU A 6 -30.49 23.68 -11.21
C LEU A 6 -30.56 22.19 -10.83
N LEU A 7 -31.78 21.64 -10.72
CA LEU A 7 -31.97 20.22 -10.44
C LEU A 7 -31.45 19.33 -11.59
N SER A 8 -31.67 19.75 -12.87
CA SER A 8 -31.11 19.05 -14.03
C SER A 8 -29.58 19.09 -14.04
N LEU A 9 -28.96 20.20 -13.65
CA LEU A 9 -27.51 20.32 -13.56
C LEU A 9 -26.96 19.38 -12.47
N LEU A 10 -27.56 19.39 -11.27
CA LEU A 10 -27.16 18.52 -10.18
C LEU A 10 -27.38 17.03 -10.50
N GLY A 11 -28.51 16.69 -11.13
CA GLY A 11 -28.79 15.32 -11.60
C GLY A 11 -27.82 14.87 -12.68
N GLY A 12 -27.51 15.75 -13.64
CA GLY A 12 -26.50 15.49 -14.67
C GLY A 12 -25.11 15.28 -14.07
N LEU A 13 -24.73 16.10 -13.09
CA LEU A 13 -23.47 15.96 -12.36
C LEU A 13 -23.42 14.63 -11.59
N ALA A 14 -24.49 14.25 -10.90
CA ALA A 14 -24.56 12.98 -10.19
C ALA A 14 -24.39 11.78 -11.14
N LEU A 15 -25.06 11.77 -12.29
CA LEU A 15 -24.90 10.74 -13.33
C LEU A 15 -23.48 10.74 -13.91
N PHE A 16 -22.91 11.91 -14.17
CA PHE A 16 -21.54 12.04 -14.68
C PHE A 16 -20.53 11.43 -13.70
N LEU A 17 -20.60 11.80 -12.41
CA LEU A 17 -19.71 11.29 -11.37
C LEU A 17 -19.89 9.77 -11.16
N TYR A 18 -21.14 9.30 -11.13
CA TYR A 18 -21.42 7.88 -10.96
C TYR A 18 -20.95 7.04 -12.17
N GLY A 19 -21.17 7.54 -13.39
CA GLY A 19 -20.70 6.89 -14.61
C GLY A 19 -19.16 6.83 -14.66
N MET A 20 -18.49 7.91 -14.26
CA MET A 20 -17.03 7.96 -14.14
C MET A 20 -16.52 6.94 -13.11
N GLN A 21 -17.15 6.85 -11.94
CA GLN A 21 -16.80 5.87 -10.91
C GLN A 21 -17.00 4.44 -11.40
N MET A 22 -18.14 4.14 -12.02
CA MET A 22 -18.44 2.80 -12.57
C MET A 22 -17.44 2.40 -13.65
N MET A 23 -17.09 3.30 -14.57
CA MET A 23 -16.10 3.06 -15.62
C MET A 23 -14.71 2.80 -15.01
N SER A 24 -14.30 3.62 -14.04
CA SER A 24 -13.04 3.50 -13.33
C SER A 24 -12.92 2.16 -12.58
N SER A 25 -13.94 1.80 -11.80
CA SER A 25 -13.96 0.51 -11.07
C SER A 25 -13.92 -0.70 -12.01
N GLY A 26 -14.63 -0.63 -13.15
CA GLY A 26 -14.58 -1.68 -14.16
C GLY A 26 -13.20 -1.82 -14.82
N LEU A 27 -12.51 -0.69 -15.10
CA LEU A 27 -11.16 -0.67 -15.64
C LEU A 27 -10.13 -1.22 -14.62
N GLU A 28 -10.25 -0.82 -13.35
CA GLU A 28 -9.39 -1.28 -12.26
C GLU A 28 -9.54 -2.80 -12.05
N ALA A 29 -10.77 -3.30 -12.00
CA ALA A 29 -11.06 -4.73 -11.87
C ALA A 29 -10.57 -5.54 -13.08
N ALA A 30 -10.69 -5.01 -14.32
CA ALA A 30 -10.19 -5.64 -15.53
C ALA A 30 -8.66 -5.66 -15.60
N ALA A 31 -7.97 -4.64 -15.07
CA ALA A 31 -6.51 -4.54 -15.02
C ALA A 31 -5.89 -5.51 -13.99
N GLY A 32 -6.59 -5.81 -12.90
CA GLY A 32 -6.27 -6.82 -11.91
C GLY A 32 -4.86 -6.68 -11.27
N SER A 33 -4.33 -7.80 -10.76
CA SER A 33 -3.02 -7.88 -10.07
C SER A 33 -1.80 -7.59 -10.97
N LYS A 34 -1.97 -7.53 -12.28
CA LYS A 34 -0.89 -7.21 -13.24
C LYS A 34 -0.31 -5.81 -13.01
N MET A 35 -1.12 -4.91 -12.46
CA MET A 35 -0.72 -3.53 -12.20
C MET A 35 0.40 -3.41 -11.15
N LYS A 36 0.35 -4.25 -10.08
CA LYS A 36 1.43 -4.35 -9.07
C LYS A 36 2.75 -4.79 -9.74
N LEU A 37 2.70 -5.86 -10.54
CA LEU A 37 3.87 -6.42 -11.21
C LEU A 37 4.52 -5.43 -12.19
N ILE A 38 3.70 -4.60 -12.85
CA ILE A 38 4.16 -3.54 -13.76
C ILE A 38 4.88 -2.44 -12.96
N LEU A 39 4.31 -2.02 -11.84
CA LEU A 39 4.91 -1.00 -10.97
C LEU A 39 6.26 -1.46 -10.41
N GLU A 40 6.36 -2.68 -9.89
CA GLU A 40 7.60 -3.20 -9.30
C GLU A 40 8.75 -3.34 -10.30
N ARG A 41 8.47 -3.85 -11.51
CA ARG A 41 9.52 -4.16 -12.50
C ARG A 41 9.98 -2.98 -13.34
N LEU A 42 9.13 -1.95 -13.51
CA LEU A 42 9.37 -0.90 -14.49
C LEU A 42 9.81 0.44 -13.89
N THR A 43 9.89 0.56 -12.56
CA THR A 43 10.17 1.84 -11.89
C THR A 43 11.66 2.18 -11.74
N ALA A 44 12.57 1.30 -12.13
CA ALA A 44 14.02 1.56 -12.05
C ALA A 44 14.48 2.71 -12.97
N ASN A 45 13.75 2.98 -14.07
CA ASN A 45 14.04 4.06 -15.00
C ASN A 45 13.00 5.18 -14.89
N ARG A 46 13.45 6.44 -14.71
CA ARG A 46 12.61 7.63 -14.55
C ARG A 46 11.61 7.84 -15.69
N PHE A 47 12.06 7.65 -16.96
CA PHE A 47 11.17 7.72 -18.14
C PHE A 47 10.09 6.66 -18.12
N LEU A 48 10.49 5.43 -17.76
CA LEU A 48 9.56 4.32 -17.68
C LEU A 48 8.55 4.53 -16.56
N GLY A 49 8.97 5.11 -15.42
CA GLY A 49 8.09 5.51 -14.33
C GLY A 49 6.99 6.49 -14.80
N VAL A 50 7.35 7.51 -15.59
CA VAL A 50 6.38 8.46 -16.15
C VAL A 50 5.41 7.75 -17.10
N LEU A 51 5.89 6.90 -17.99
CA LEU A 51 5.02 6.15 -18.92
C LEU A 51 4.07 5.21 -18.18
N VAL A 52 4.57 4.51 -17.16
CA VAL A 52 3.78 3.62 -16.31
C VAL A 52 2.71 4.41 -15.55
N GLY A 53 3.09 5.53 -14.91
CA GLY A 53 2.15 6.40 -14.22
C GLY A 53 1.07 6.96 -15.13
N ALA A 54 1.44 7.41 -16.34
CA ALA A 54 0.49 7.89 -17.35
C ALA A 54 -0.46 6.76 -17.82
N GLY A 55 0.08 5.58 -18.10
CA GLY A 55 -0.71 4.42 -18.54
C GLY A 55 -1.68 3.94 -17.46
N ILE A 56 -1.23 3.79 -16.22
CA ILE A 56 -2.08 3.39 -15.10
C ILE A 56 -3.19 4.42 -14.88
N THR A 57 -2.86 5.71 -14.86
CA THR A 57 -3.86 6.77 -14.68
C THR A 57 -4.83 6.86 -15.85
N ALA A 58 -4.38 6.65 -17.08
CA ALA A 58 -5.27 6.58 -18.23
C ALA A 58 -6.26 5.41 -18.13
N VAL A 59 -5.84 4.28 -17.56
CA VAL A 59 -6.70 3.11 -17.31
C VAL A 59 -7.62 3.36 -16.12
N ILE A 60 -7.09 3.75 -14.96
CA ILE A 60 -7.88 3.98 -13.73
C ILE A 60 -8.75 5.25 -13.85
N GLN A 61 -8.43 6.17 -14.76
CA GLN A 61 -9.10 7.48 -14.95
C GLN A 61 -9.04 8.39 -13.70
N SER A 62 -8.08 8.12 -12.78
CA SER A 62 -7.91 8.86 -11.54
C SER A 62 -6.43 8.98 -11.17
N SER A 63 -5.86 10.20 -11.30
CA SER A 63 -4.50 10.48 -10.84
C SER A 63 -4.38 10.46 -9.32
N SER A 64 -5.43 10.86 -8.62
CA SER A 64 -5.44 10.80 -7.15
C SER A 64 -5.38 9.35 -6.67
N ALA A 65 -6.19 8.44 -7.24
CA ALA A 65 -6.14 7.01 -6.89
C ALA A 65 -4.77 6.39 -7.20
N THR A 66 -4.22 6.65 -8.39
CA THR A 66 -2.87 6.21 -8.76
C THR A 66 -1.82 6.72 -7.78
N THR A 67 -1.88 8.00 -7.40
CA THR A 67 -0.90 8.59 -6.48
C THR A 67 -1.08 8.08 -5.05
N VAL A 68 -2.31 7.87 -4.57
CA VAL A 68 -2.57 7.25 -3.25
C VAL A 68 -2.00 5.84 -3.19
N MET A 69 -2.12 5.06 -4.27
CA MET A 69 -1.49 3.74 -4.37
C MET A 69 0.05 3.86 -4.29
N VAL A 70 0.65 4.82 -4.99
CA VAL A 70 2.10 5.08 -4.94
C VAL A 70 2.54 5.55 -3.55
N VAL A 71 1.75 6.42 -2.88
CA VAL A 71 1.97 6.79 -1.46
C VAL A 71 1.97 5.54 -0.58
N GLY A 72 1.05 4.61 -0.80
CA GLY A 72 1.02 3.32 -0.10
C GLY A 72 2.28 2.49 -0.32
N PHE A 73 2.77 2.36 -1.56
CA PHE A 73 4.01 1.63 -1.86
C PHE A 73 5.25 2.27 -1.25
N VAL A 74 5.32 3.60 -1.21
CA VAL A 74 6.41 4.31 -0.54
C VAL A 74 6.28 4.19 0.99
N ASN A 75 5.07 4.29 1.52
CA ASN A 75 4.79 4.12 2.94
C ASN A 75 5.17 2.73 3.46
N SER A 76 4.97 1.70 2.63
CA SER A 76 5.35 0.32 2.91
C SER A 76 6.83 0.01 2.62
N GLY A 77 7.62 0.95 2.14
CA GLY A 77 9.04 0.74 1.81
C GLY A 77 9.30 -0.03 0.51
N MET A 78 8.25 -0.45 -0.22
CA MET A 78 8.38 -1.14 -1.52
C MET A 78 8.96 -0.25 -2.61
N MET A 79 8.87 1.06 -2.46
CA MET A 79 9.30 2.04 -3.44
C MET A 79 9.99 3.22 -2.78
N LYS A 80 11.04 3.72 -3.39
CA LYS A 80 11.73 4.96 -2.94
C LYS A 80 10.97 6.19 -3.43
N VAL A 81 11.08 7.30 -2.69
CA VAL A 81 10.44 8.59 -3.05
C VAL A 81 10.83 9.06 -4.45
N ASN A 82 12.10 8.92 -4.85
CA ASN A 82 12.57 9.34 -6.18
C ASN A 82 11.94 8.54 -7.34
N GLN A 83 11.62 7.25 -7.13
CA GLN A 83 10.89 6.43 -8.09
C GLN A 83 9.43 6.86 -8.18
N ALA A 84 8.82 7.14 -7.02
CA ALA A 84 7.46 7.64 -6.91
C ALA A 84 7.25 8.96 -7.67
N ILE A 85 8.21 9.89 -7.62
CA ILE A 85 8.13 11.18 -8.34
C ILE A 85 7.90 10.95 -9.85
N GLY A 86 8.58 9.98 -10.47
CA GLY A 86 8.39 9.66 -11.88
C GLY A 86 6.96 9.19 -12.18
N ILE A 87 6.42 8.31 -11.34
CA ILE A 87 5.05 7.79 -11.50
C ILE A 87 4.02 8.91 -11.27
N VAL A 88 4.23 9.78 -10.29
CA VAL A 88 3.35 10.92 -10.01
C VAL A 88 3.32 11.90 -11.19
N LEU A 89 4.48 12.22 -11.78
CA LEU A 89 4.55 13.01 -13.01
C LEU A 89 3.73 12.37 -14.15
N GLY A 90 3.86 11.05 -14.31
CA GLY A 90 3.07 10.30 -15.27
C GLY A 90 1.58 10.33 -14.97
N ALA A 91 1.19 10.15 -13.69
CA ALA A 91 -0.21 10.17 -13.27
C ALA A 91 -0.88 11.52 -13.57
N ILE A 92 -0.16 12.63 -13.34
CA ILE A 92 -0.62 13.98 -13.69
C ILE A 92 -0.90 14.09 -15.20
N LEU A 93 0.00 13.57 -16.04
CA LEU A 93 -0.20 13.57 -17.50
C LEU A 93 -1.37 12.67 -17.92
N GLY A 94 -1.47 11.48 -17.33
CA GLY A 94 -2.52 10.50 -17.64
C GLY A 94 -3.95 11.00 -17.42
N THR A 95 -4.14 11.94 -16.48
CA THR A 95 -5.44 12.61 -16.26
C THR A 95 -5.96 13.32 -17.51
N SER A 96 -5.08 13.77 -18.40
CA SER A 96 -5.49 14.44 -19.64
C SER A 96 -6.30 13.54 -20.57
N VAL A 97 -6.13 12.22 -20.51
CA VAL A 97 -6.86 11.24 -21.34
C VAL A 97 -8.36 11.35 -21.09
N THR A 98 -8.79 11.60 -19.85
CA THR A 98 -10.22 11.77 -19.53
C THR A 98 -10.83 12.94 -20.29
N GLY A 99 -10.13 14.08 -20.39
CA GLY A 99 -10.61 15.23 -21.16
C GLY A 99 -10.87 14.89 -22.65
N TRP A 100 -10.02 14.05 -23.25
CA TRP A 100 -10.21 13.56 -24.62
C TRP A 100 -11.36 12.56 -24.74
N VAL A 101 -11.55 11.68 -23.75
CA VAL A 101 -12.73 10.80 -23.70
C VAL A 101 -14.02 11.62 -23.66
N LEU A 102 -14.04 12.71 -22.90
CA LEU A 102 -15.20 13.62 -22.84
C LEU A 102 -15.45 14.37 -24.15
N CYS A 103 -14.43 14.61 -24.99
CA CYS A 103 -14.62 15.22 -26.30
C CYS A 103 -15.50 14.37 -27.24
N LEU A 104 -15.59 13.06 -26.98
CA LEU A 104 -16.51 12.18 -27.74
C LEU A 104 -17.97 12.59 -27.56
N SER A 105 -18.31 13.36 -26.51
CA SER A 105 -19.67 13.85 -26.25
C SER A 105 -20.19 14.83 -27.31
N ASN A 106 -19.30 15.47 -28.06
CA ASN A 106 -19.63 16.52 -29.03
C ASN A 106 -19.38 16.14 -30.49
N LEU A 107 -19.27 14.82 -30.80
CA LEU A 107 -19.14 14.34 -32.15
C LEU A 107 -20.47 14.52 -32.88
N SER A 108 -20.56 15.52 -33.74
CA SER A 108 -21.71 15.77 -34.64
C SER A 108 -21.23 15.84 -36.10
N GLY A 109 -21.81 15.04 -36.97
CA GLY A 109 -21.48 15.02 -38.39
C GLY A 109 -22.54 14.31 -39.23
N GLY A 110 -22.57 14.56 -40.55
CA GLY A 110 -23.51 13.91 -41.49
C GLY A 110 -22.95 12.59 -42.06
N GLY A 111 -23.85 11.76 -42.64
CA GLY A 111 -23.49 10.49 -43.29
C GLY A 111 -23.05 9.39 -42.30
N TRP A 112 -21.97 8.68 -42.60
CA TRP A 112 -21.43 7.61 -41.73
C TRP A 112 -21.00 8.13 -40.34
N VAL A 113 -20.67 9.42 -40.22
CA VAL A 113 -20.30 10.08 -38.95
C VAL A 113 -21.54 10.21 -38.05
N ALA A 114 -22.77 10.23 -38.59
CA ALA A 114 -24.01 10.24 -37.79
C ALA A 114 -24.17 8.94 -36.96
N LEU A 115 -23.65 7.80 -37.42
CA LEU A 115 -23.61 6.55 -36.66
C LEU A 115 -22.62 6.62 -35.49
N LEU A 116 -21.65 7.51 -35.55
CA LEU A 116 -20.69 7.81 -34.48
C LEU A 116 -21.13 9.01 -33.63
N SER A 117 -22.39 9.53 -33.88
CA SER A 117 -22.91 10.60 -33.03
C SER A 117 -22.94 10.16 -31.56
N THR A 118 -22.72 11.07 -30.65
CA THR A 118 -22.66 10.83 -29.22
C THR A 118 -23.88 10.06 -28.71
N SER A 119 -25.08 10.41 -29.17
CA SER A 119 -26.31 9.74 -28.75
C SER A 119 -26.36 8.28 -29.20
N THR A 120 -25.96 7.99 -30.43
CA THR A 120 -25.94 6.62 -30.98
C THR A 120 -24.87 5.78 -30.31
N LEU A 121 -23.66 6.33 -30.15
CA LEU A 121 -22.55 5.65 -29.49
C LEU A 121 -22.88 5.34 -28.01
N THR A 122 -23.46 6.31 -27.31
CA THR A 122 -23.90 6.16 -25.91
C THR A 122 -24.98 5.09 -25.78
N ALA A 123 -25.98 5.09 -26.64
CA ALA A 123 -27.05 4.08 -26.65
C ALA A 123 -26.50 2.68 -26.96
N LEU A 124 -25.60 2.57 -27.94
CA LEU A 124 -24.93 1.32 -28.30
C LEU A 124 -24.11 0.77 -27.14
N MET A 125 -23.27 1.61 -26.50
CA MET A 125 -22.45 1.22 -25.34
C MET A 125 -23.32 0.84 -24.15
N ALA A 126 -24.42 1.57 -23.87
CA ALA A 126 -25.36 1.21 -22.82
C ALA A 126 -25.99 -0.17 -23.08
N THR A 127 -26.42 -0.44 -24.31
CA THR A 127 -27.04 -1.71 -24.67
C THR A 127 -26.06 -2.87 -24.58
N ILE A 128 -24.89 -2.74 -25.23
CA ILE A 128 -23.84 -3.78 -25.18
C ILE A 128 -23.34 -3.98 -23.74
N GLY A 129 -23.08 -2.91 -23.01
CA GLY A 129 -22.62 -2.96 -21.65
C GLY A 129 -23.59 -3.69 -20.72
N THR A 130 -24.88 -3.38 -20.83
CA THR A 130 -25.93 -4.07 -20.06
C THR A 130 -26.02 -5.55 -20.42
N LEU A 131 -26.01 -5.90 -21.71
CA LEU A 131 -26.04 -7.30 -22.16
C LEU A 131 -24.83 -8.09 -21.66
N LEU A 132 -23.63 -7.55 -21.79
CA LEU A 132 -22.40 -8.19 -21.30
C LEU A 132 -22.44 -8.40 -19.78
N ARG A 133 -22.93 -7.40 -19.03
CA ARG A 133 -23.02 -7.49 -17.58
C ARG A 133 -24.05 -8.51 -17.11
N MET A 134 -25.22 -8.59 -17.78
CA MET A 134 -26.32 -9.47 -17.36
C MET A 134 -26.16 -10.92 -17.84
N ILE A 135 -25.64 -11.13 -19.06
CA ILE A 135 -25.65 -12.45 -19.71
C ILE A 135 -24.32 -13.20 -19.47
N SER A 136 -23.19 -12.48 -19.36
CA SER A 136 -21.90 -13.13 -19.26
C SER A 136 -21.67 -13.80 -17.90
N ARG A 137 -21.14 -15.03 -17.95
CA ARG A 137 -20.68 -15.78 -16.75
C ARG A 137 -19.22 -15.51 -16.41
N LYS A 138 -18.43 -14.92 -17.35
CA LYS A 138 -17.01 -14.62 -17.15
C LYS A 138 -16.86 -13.24 -16.50
N GLN A 139 -16.17 -13.17 -15.37
CA GLN A 139 -15.91 -11.92 -14.64
C GLN A 139 -15.28 -10.83 -15.52
N THR A 140 -14.25 -11.16 -16.28
CA THR A 140 -13.59 -10.20 -17.17
C THR A 140 -14.56 -9.57 -18.17
N THR A 141 -15.52 -10.35 -18.73
CA THR A 141 -16.52 -9.84 -19.67
C THR A 141 -17.55 -8.97 -18.96
N ARG A 142 -17.89 -9.26 -17.71
CA ARG A 142 -18.78 -8.42 -16.89
C ARG A 142 -18.13 -7.07 -16.58
N HIS A 143 -16.82 -7.03 -16.29
CA HIS A 143 -16.08 -5.78 -16.09
C HIS A 143 -16.05 -4.93 -17.37
N VAL A 144 -15.85 -5.54 -18.55
CA VAL A 144 -15.99 -4.82 -19.83
C VAL A 144 -17.39 -4.24 -19.98
N GLY A 145 -18.43 -5.00 -19.58
CA GLY A 145 -19.82 -4.50 -19.55
C GLY A 145 -19.99 -3.29 -18.62
N GLU A 146 -19.37 -3.30 -17.46
CA GLU A 146 -19.36 -2.18 -16.50
C GLU A 146 -18.66 -0.94 -17.06
N ILE A 147 -17.53 -1.11 -17.75
CA ILE A 147 -16.81 -0.02 -18.41
C ILE A 147 -17.71 0.66 -19.45
N LEU A 148 -18.33 -0.13 -20.32
CA LEU A 148 -19.20 0.40 -21.38
C LEU A 148 -20.44 1.09 -20.82
N LEU A 149 -21.07 0.50 -19.81
CA LEU A 149 -22.22 1.07 -19.14
C LEU A 149 -21.86 2.35 -18.38
N GLY A 150 -20.73 2.35 -17.66
CA GLY A 150 -20.19 3.52 -16.98
C GLY A 150 -19.93 4.68 -17.94
N PHE A 151 -19.32 4.39 -19.10
CA PHE A 151 -19.14 5.38 -20.18
C PHE A 151 -20.48 5.96 -20.66
N ALA A 152 -21.46 5.11 -20.87
CA ALA A 152 -22.79 5.57 -21.32
C ALA A 152 -23.45 6.48 -20.27
N VAL A 153 -23.45 6.11 -18.99
CA VAL A 153 -24.01 6.92 -17.89
C VAL A 153 -23.26 8.25 -17.76
N LEU A 154 -21.92 8.24 -17.88
CA LEU A 154 -21.09 9.45 -17.90
C LEU A 154 -21.49 10.40 -19.04
N MET A 155 -21.67 9.88 -20.24
CA MET A 155 -22.07 10.68 -21.42
C MET A 155 -23.47 11.26 -21.28
N TYR A 156 -24.44 10.51 -20.73
CA TYR A 156 -25.77 11.05 -20.40
C TYR A 156 -25.66 12.17 -19.35
N GLY A 157 -24.86 12.00 -18.32
CA GLY A 157 -24.59 13.04 -17.33
C GLY A 157 -24.02 14.31 -17.94
N MET A 158 -23.04 14.17 -18.84
CA MET A 158 -22.40 15.27 -19.56
C MET A 158 -23.42 16.03 -20.42
N THR A 159 -24.23 15.31 -21.19
CA THR A 159 -25.28 15.89 -22.03
C THR A 159 -26.34 16.63 -21.20
N ALA A 160 -26.76 16.05 -20.06
CA ALA A 160 -27.70 16.68 -19.15
C ALA A 160 -27.14 17.97 -18.53
N MET A 161 -25.86 17.98 -18.11
CA MET A 161 -25.19 19.18 -17.62
C MET A 161 -25.13 20.27 -18.71
N SER A 162 -24.68 19.93 -19.91
CA SER A 162 -24.57 20.89 -21.02
C SER A 162 -25.92 21.51 -21.36
N GLY A 163 -27.00 20.70 -21.45
CA GLY A 163 -28.35 21.20 -21.68
C GLY A 163 -28.89 22.07 -20.54
N ALA A 164 -28.55 21.77 -19.29
CA ALA A 164 -28.96 22.54 -18.12
C ALA A 164 -28.30 23.94 -18.07
N VAL A 165 -27.08 24.10 -18.60
CA VAL A 165 -26.34 25.37 -18.61
C VAL A 165 -26.55 26.18 -19.90
N GLU A 166 -27.09 25.58 -20.96
CA GLU A 166 -27.36 26.26 -22.25
C GLU A 166 -28.15 27.57 -22.11
N PRO A 167 -29.23 27.67 -21.26
CA PRO A 167 -29.97 28.92 -21.06
C PRO A 167 -29.14 30.04 -20.40
N LEU A 168 -27.98 29.72 -19.79
CA LEU A 168 -27.11 30.72 -19.19
C LEU A 168 -26.33 31.53 -20.24
N ARG A 169 -26.25 31.03 -21.46
CA ARG A 169 -25.58 31.70 -22.59
C ARG A 169 -26.07 33.13 -22.82
N GLU A 170 -27.33 33.39 -22.56
CA GLU A 170 -27.96 34.70 -22.76
C GLU A 170 -28.07 35.50 -21.44
N SER A 171 -27.62 34.94 -20.31
CA SER A 171 -27.73 35.61 -19.02
C SER A 171 -26.58 36.62 -18.79
N ALA A 172 -26.91 37.89 -18.81
CA ALA A 172 -25.93 38.96 -18.54
C ALA A 172 -25.22 38.81 -17.17
N VAL A 173 -25.94 38.31 -16.15
CA VAL A 173 -25.40 38.06 -14.83
C VAL A 173 -24.33 36.95 -14.88
N PHE A 174 -24.61 35.90 -15.63
CA PHE A 174 -23.67 34.79 -15.79
C PHE A 174 -22.44 35.22 -16.60
N ILE A 175 -22.63 35.95 -17.72
CA ILE A 175 -21.52 36.46 -18.54
C ILE A 175 -20.61 37.37 -17.69
N ASN A 176 -21.19 38.32 -16.94
CA ASN A 176 -20.43 39.22 -16.07
C ASN A 176 -19.70 38.48 -14.93
N ALA A 177 -20.29 37.41 -14.38
CA ALA A 177 -19.60 36.57 -13.41
C ALA A 177 -18.42 35.80 -14.05
N MET A 178 -18.61 35.26 -15.26
CA MET A 178 -17.54 34.55 -15.99
C MET A 178 -16.38 35.50 -16.35
N THR A 179 -16.67 36.73 -16.82
CA THR A 179 -15.62 37.73 -17.12
C THR A 179 -14.79 38.12 -15.90
N SER A 180 -15.36 38.03 -14.70
CA SER A 180 -14.58 38.25 -13.45
C SER A 180 -13.47 37.20 -13.27
N PHE A 181 -13.64 35.98 -13.80
CA PHE A 181 -12.65 34.91 -13.73
C PHE A 181 -11.53 35.05 -14.78
N ALA A 182 -11.59 36.04 -15.67
CA ALA A 182 -10.49 36.43 -16.54
C ALA A 182 -9.27 36.96 -15.74
N ASN A 183 -9.48 37.42 -14.49
CA ASN A 183 -8.36 37.70 -13.61
C ASN A 183 -7.64 36.37 -13.28
N PRO A 184 -6.32 36.24 -13.64
CA PRO A 184 -5.61 34.97 -13.50
C PRO A 184 -5.58 34.42 -12.07
N LEU A 185 -5.41 35.27 -11.06
CA LEU A 185 -5.37 34.85 -9.68
C LEU A 185 -6.73 34.35 -9.20
N LEU A 186 -7.82 35.03 -9.59
CA LEU A 186 -9.18 34.64 -9.22
C LEU A 186 -9.59 33.35 -9.94
N GLY A 187 -9.25 33.21 -11.22
CA GLY A 187 -9.51 31.99 -11.99
C GLY A 187 -8.79 30.78 -11.42
N ILE A 188 -7.50 30.93 -11.04
CA ILE A 188 -6.74 29.86 -10.35
C ILE A 188 -7.39 29.51 -9.01
N LEU A 189 -7.77 30.50 -8.20
CA LEU A 189 -8.39 30.26 -6.90
C LEU A 189 -9.72 29.49 -7.05
N VAL A 190 -10.55 29.89 -8.00
CA VAL A 190 -11.82 29.20 -8.31
C VAL A 190 -11.57 27.76 -8.73
N GLY A 191 -10.59 27.50 -9.61
CA GLY A 191 -10.18 26.16 -10.02
C GLY A 191 -9.72 25.31 -8.84
N ILE A 192 -8.91 25.86 -7.93
CA ILE A 192 -8.44 25.17 -6.71
C ILE A 192 -9.62 24.78 -5.82
N VAL A 193 -10.45 25.76 -5.42
CA VAL A 193 -11.57 25.54 -4.48
C VAL A 193 -12.55 24.54 -5.07
N PHE A 194 -12.92 24.72 -6.34
CA PHE A 194 -13.87 23.86 -7.02
C PHE A 194 -13.41 22.40 -7.09
N THR A 195 -12.16 22.19 -7.50
CA THR A 195 -11.59 20.83 -7.59
C THR A 195 -11.37 20.21 -6.22
N SER A 196 -11.00 21.00 -5.21
CA SER A 196 -10.83 20.53 -3.83
C SER A 196 -12.16 20.03 -3.24
N VAL A 197 -13.28 20.72 -3.55
CA VAL A 197 -14.62 20.31 -3.09
C VAL A 197 -15.09 19.04 -3.83
N ILE A 198 -14.93 18.98 -5.15
CA ILE A 198 -15.33 17.81 -5.95
C ILE A 198 -14.37 16.63 -5.77
N GLN A 199 -13.12 16.89 -5.35
CA GLN A 199 -12.05 15.90 -5.18
C GLN A 199 -11.69 15.12 -6.46
N SER A 200 -11.99 15.68 -7.64
CA SER A 200 -11.73 15.07 -8.94
C SER A 200 -11.38 16.10 -9.99
N ALA A 201 -10.13 16.09 -10.44
CA ALA A 201 -9.67 16.95 -11.53
C ALA A 201 -10.39 16.64 -12.86
N SER A 202 -10.61 15.36 -13.15
CA SER A 202 -11.32 14.93 -14.37
C SER A 202 -12.75 15.44 -14.40
N ALA A 203 -13.44 15.38 -13.25
CA ALA A 203 -14.79 15.93 -13.11
C ALA A 203 -14.80 17.46 -13.29
N ALA A 204 -13.84 18.15 -12.68
CA ALA A 204 -13.75 19.61 -12.81
C ALA A 204 -13.50 20.05 -14.25
N VAL A 205 -12.60 19.36 -14.99
CA VAL A 205 -12.40 19.58 -16.42
C VAL A 205 -13.68 19.29 -17.23
N GLY A 206 -14.38 18.20 -16.91
CA GLY A 206 -15.66 17.85 -17.57
C GLY A 206 -16.74 18.92 -17.37
N ILE A 207 -16.86 19.49 -16.18
CA ILE A 207 -17.79 20.58 -15.90
C ILE A 207 -17.37 21.85 -16.66
N LEU A 208 -16.07 22.16 -16.72
CA LEU A 208 -15.58 23.28 -17.53
C LEU A 208 -15.89 23.07 -19.01
N GLN A 209 -15.75 21.85 -19.54
CA GLN A 209 -16.12 21.49 -20.90
C GLN A 209 -17.65 21.61 -21.13
N ALA A 210 -18.48 21.24 -20.15
CA ALA A 210 -19.93 21.44 -20.24
C ALA A 210 -20.29 22.93 -20.27
N LEU A 211 -19.65 23.76 -19.44
CA LEU A 211 -19.82 25.21 -19.44
C LEU A 211 -19.35 25.86 -20.76
N ALA A 212 -18.34 25.31 -21.42
CA ALA A 212 -17.90 25.80 -22.72
C ALA A 212 -19.02 25.73 -23.81
N ALA A 213 -20.00 24.82 -23.66
CA ALA A 213 -21.16 24.75 -24.52
C ALA A 213 -22.01 26.05 -24.50
N THR A 214 -21.92 26.85 -23.43
CA THR A 214 -22.57 28.17 -23.33
C THR A 214 -21.98 29.22 -24.29
N GLY A 215 -20.73 29.01 -24.78
CA GLY A 215 -19.98 29.99 -25.55
C GLY A 215 -19.50 31.20 -24.75
N ALA A 216 -19.66 31.20 -23.40
CA ALA A 216 -19.20 32.27 -22.52
C ALA A 216 -17.79 32.03 -21.98
N VAL A 217 -17.22 30.83 -22.19
CA VAL A 217 -15.89 30.46 -21.69
C VAL A 217 -14.86 30.73 -22.79
N THR A 218 -14.05 31.78 -22.59
CA THR A 218 -12.92 32.14 -23.47
C THR A 218 -11.63 31.50 -22.96
N PHE A 219 -10.54 31.56 -23.77
CA PHE A 219 -9.21 31.14 -23.32
C PHE A 219 -8.75 31.91 -22.08
N GLU A 220 -9.03 33.22 -22.01
CA GLU A 220 -8.69 34.08 -20.89
C GLU A 220 -9.31 33.57 -19.56
N ILE A 221 -10.53 33.06 -19.61
CA ILE A 221 -11.26 32.51 -18.45
C ILE A 221 -10.80 31.07 -18.14
N ALA A 222 -10.66 30.22 -19.16
CA ALA A 222 -10.44 28.79 -18.97
C ALA A 222 -9.01 28.46 -18.52
N LEU A 223 -7.99 29.15 -19.04
CA LEU A 223 -6.58 28.85 -18.74
C LEU A 223 -6.27 28.93 -17.25
N PRO A 224 -6.59 30.03 -16.52
CA PRO A 224 -6.32 30.10 -15.09
C PRO A 224 -7.15 29.08 -14.29
N ILE A 225 -8.38 28.78 -14.71
CA ILE A 225 -9.20 27.72 -14.08
C ILE A 225 -8.55 26.35 -14.26
N ILE A 226 -8.03 26.01 -15.45
CA ILE A 226 -7.30 24.76 -15.70
C ILE A 226 -6.05 24.65 -14.81
N MET A 227 -5.30 25.73 -14.65
CA MET A 227 -4.16 25.80 -13.75
C MET A 227 -4.59 25.56 -12.29
N GLY A 228 -5.70 26.17 -11.86
CA GLY A 228 -6.27 25.95 -10.54
C GLY A 228 -6.77 24.54 -10.30
N ILE A 229 -7.39 23.92 -11.30
CA ILE A 229 -7.82 22.51 -11.26
C ILE A 229 -6.64 21.58 -11.01
N ALA A 230 -5.48 21.85 -11.60
CA ALA A 230 -4.28 21.07 -11.35
C ALA A 230 -3.89 21.08 -9.87
N ILE A 231 -3.76 22.25 -9.26
CA ILE A 231 -3.39 22.38 -7.83
C ILE A 231 -4.46 21.74 -6.92
N GLY A 232 -5.75 21.97 -7.21
CA GLY A 232 -6.85 21.40 -6.43
C GLY A 232 -6.90 19.88 -6.44
N ALA A 233 -6.38 19.25 -7.48
CA ALA A 233 -6.27 17.79 -7.59
C ALA A 233 -5.34 17.15 -6.54
N ALA A 234 -4.43 17.92 -5.94
CA ALA A 234 -3.55 17.44 -4.88
C ALA A 234 -4.28 17.21 -3.54
N VAL A 235 -5.41 17.88 -3.31
CA VAL A 235 -6.11 17.84 -2.00
C VAL A 235 -6.50 16.42 -1.57
N PRO A 236 -7.13 15.58 -2.40
CA PRO A 236 -7.45 14.20 -2.02
C PRO A 236 -6.20 13.38 -1.66
N VAL A 237 -5.09 13.60 -2.39
CA VAL A 237 -3.81 12.91 -2.15
C VAL A 237 -3.21 13.34 -0.80
N LEU A 238 -3.22 14.64 -0.50
CA LEU A 238 -2.73 15.17 0.78
C LEU A 238 -3.57 14.66 1.96
N LEU A 239 -4.89 14.65 1.83
CA LEU A 239 -5.78 14.09 2.84
C LEU A 239 -5.51 12.61 3.08
N SER A 240 -5.23 11.86 2.01
CA SER A 240 -4.89 10.45 2.11
C SER A 240 -3.57 10.17 2.82
N ALA A 241 -2.66 11.13 2.85
CA ALA A 241 -1.34 10.99 3.47
C ALA A 241 -1.27 11.45 4.93
N LEU A 242 -2.39 11.89 5.55
CA LEU A 242 -2.39 12.41 6.93
C LEU A 242 -1.88 11.37 7.94
N GLY A 243 -2.19 10.09 7.75
CA GLY A 243 -1.71 8.98 8.59
C GLY A 243 -0.45 8.28 8.08
N ALA A 244 0.13 8.71 6.95
CA ALA A 244 1.29 8.07 6.38
C ALA A 244 2.60 8.43 7.12
N ASN A 245 3.62 7.57 6.98
CA ASN A 245 4.98 7.88 7.44
C ASN A 245 5.58 9.07 6.65
N VAL A 246 6.77 9.52 7.06
CA VAL A 246 7.47 10.66 6.42
C VAL A 246 7.62 10.47 4.92
N SER A 247 8.00 9.28 4.45
CA SER A 247 8.20 9.01 3.02
C SER A 247 6.89 9.03 2.24
N GLY A 248 5.79 8.50 2.82
CA GLY A 248 4.44 8.59 2.25
C GLY A 248 3.95 10.05 2.18
N LYS A 249 4.13 10.83 3.25
CA LYS A 249 3.83 12.27 3.26
C LYS A 249 4.63 13.01 2.19
N ARG A 250 5.94 12.75 2.08
CA ARG A 250 6.80 13.32 1.03
C ARG A 250 6.23 13.06 -0.36
N THR A 251 5.79 11.83 -0.61
CA THR A 251 5.22 11.44 -1.91
C THR A 251 3.92 12.20 -2.22
N ALA A 252 3.06 12.42 -1.24
CA ALA A 252 1.85 13.23 -1.42
C ALA A 252 2.17 14.71 -1.66
N PHE A 253 3.14 15.26 -0.94
CA PHE A 253 3.60 16.64 -1.16
C PHE A 253 4.28 16.84 -2.52
N VAL A 254 4.91 15.80 -3.08
CA VAL A 254 5.44 15.84 -4.46
C VAL A 254 4.35 16.17 -5.47
N TYR A 255 3.15 15.57 -5.35
CA TYR A 255 2.03 15.86 -6.24
C TYR A 255 1.67 17.36 -6.22
N LEU A 256 1.47 17.91 -5.02
CA LEU A 256 1.21 19.36 -4.85
C LEU A 256 2.34 20.21 -5.40
N LEU A 257 3.59 19.85 -5.11
CA LEU A 257 4.77 20.62 -5.53
C LEU A 257 4.90 20.68 -7.06
N ILE A 258 4.65 19.57 -7.75
CA ILE A 258 4.66 19.50 -9.21
C ILE A 258 3.61 20.45 -9.81
N ASP A 259 2.36 20.41 -9.32
CA ASP A 259 1.29 21.23 -9.85
C ASP A 259 1.49 22.72 -9.53
N VAL A 260 1.95 23.05 -8.32
CA VAL A 260 2.27 24.44 -7.95
C VAL A 260 3.42 24.97 -8.79
N LEU A 261 4.51 24.22 -8.94
CA LEU A 261 5.64 24.64 -9.78
C LEU A 261 5.22 24.77 -11.25
N GLY A 262 4.41 23.84 -11.76
CA GLY A 262 3.86 23.91 -13.12
C GLY A 262 3.05 25.18 -13.33
N VAL A 263 2.15 25.52 -12.40
CA VAL A 263 1.34 26.74 -12.47
C VAL A 263 2.21 27.99 -12.37
N VAL A 264 3.18 28.04 -11.46
CA VAL A 264 4.08 29.20 -11.32
C VAL A 264 4.94 29.39 -12.56
N ILE A 265 5.59 28.33 -13.04
CA ILE A 265 6.49 28.41 -14.20
C ILE A 265 5.71 28.82 -15.45
N TRP A 266 4.69 28.06 -15.82
CA TRP A 266 3.96 28.28 -17.06
C TRP A 266 3.00 29.47 -16.98
N GLY A 267 2.43 29.75 -15.80
CA GLY A 267 1.65 30.96 -15.57
C GLY A 267 2.49 32.22 -15.75
N CYS A 268 3.65 32.29 -15.07
CA CYS A 268 4.56 33.44 -15.23
C CYS A 268 5.03 33.61 -16.68
N ILE A 269 5.47 32.54 -17.33
CA ILE A 269 5.94 32.58 -18.72
C ILE A 269 4.80 33.01 -19.64
N PHE A 270 3.65 32.34 -19.56
CA PHE A 270 2.53 32.62 -20.46
C PHE A 270 2.01 34.04 -20.32
N TYR A 271 1.73 34.51 -19.10
CA TYR A 271 1.21 35.85 -18.89
C TYR A 271 2.24 36.94 -19.16
N ALA A 272 3.55 36.70 -18.90
CA ALA A 272 4.59 37.64 -19.29
C ALA A 272 4.71 37.78 -20.82
N VAL A 273 4.65 36.67 -21.56
CA VAL A 273 4.66 36.67 -23.02
C VAL A 273 3.37 37.33 -23.56
N ASN A 274 2.21 37.01 -23.00
CA ASN A 274 0.94 37.62 -23.40
C ASN A 274 0.91 39.14 -23.17
N ALA A 275 1.53 39.64 -22.12
CA ALA A 275 1.64 41.06 -21.85
C ALA A 275 2.44 41.81 -22.92
N VAL A 276 3.34 41.12 -23.66
CA VAL A 276 4.14 41.72 -24.75
C VAL A 276 3.54 41.47 -26.12
N VAL A 277 3.07 40.22 -26.37
CA VAL A 277 2.62 39.78 -27.70
C VAL A 277 1.12 40.03 -27.93
N HIS A 278 0.34 40.13 -26.85
CA HIS A 278 -1.12 40.30 -26.89
C HIS A 278 -1.79 39.23 -27.79
N PHE A 279 -1.87 37.99 -27.31
CA PHE A 279 -2.40 36.90 -28.09
C PHE A 279 -3.90 37.09 -28.42
N ASP A 280 -4.24 37.22 -29.69
CA ASP A 280 -5.63 37.42 -30.19
C ASP A 280 -6.56 36.26 -29.83
N PHE A 281 -6.02 35.03 -29.59
CA PHE A 281 -6.83 33.89 -29.24
C PHE A 281 -7.40 33.95 -27.82
N MET A 282 -6.91 34.84 -26.95
CA MET A 282 -7.40 34.93 -25.56
C MET A 282 -8.88 35.24 -25.48
N ASP A 283 -9.39 36.06 -26.37
CA ASP A 283 -10.81 36.46 -26.45
C ASP A 283 -11.67 35.43 -27.17
N THR A 284 -11.08 34.42 -27.80
CA THR A 284 -11.84 33.39 -28.53
C THR A 284 -12.49 32.40 -27.58
N THR A 285 -13.69 31.95 -27.91
CA THR A 285 -14.43 30.97 -27.12
C THR A 285 -13.77 29.59 -27.18
N MET A 286 -13.63 28.93 -26.07
CA MET A 286 -13.15 27.55 -26.01
C MET A 286 -14.24 26.53 -26.34
N THR A 287 -13.81 25.48 -27.01
CA THR A 287 -14.60 24.27 -27.24
C THR A 287 -14.16 23.17 -26.27
N THR A 288 -14.89 22.07 -26.17
CA THR A 288 -14.49 20.90 -25.39
C THR A 288 -13.12 20.37 -25.81
N VAL A 289 -12.82 20.39 -27.12
CA VAL A 289 -11.53 19.97 -27.67
C VAL A 289 -10.40 20.93 -27.28
N SER A 290 -10.61 22.25 -27.38
CA SER A 290 -9.58 23.24 -27.00
C SER A 290 -9.29 23.22 -25.51
N ILE A 291 -10.28 22.93 -24.64
CA ILE A 291 -10.06 22.70 -23.20
C ILE A 291 -9.22 21.46 -22.95
N ALA A 292 -9.54 20.33 -23.61
CA ALA A 292 -8.77 19.10 -23.50
C ALA A 292 -7.32 19.30 -23.97
N LEU A 293 -7.14 20.01 -25.09
CA LEU A 293 -5.82 20.33 -25.64
C LEU A 293 -5.01 21.23 -24.71
N ALA A 294 -5.60 22.33 -24.21
CA ALA A 294 -4.94 23.25 -23.29
C ALA A 294 -4.50 22.53 -21.99
N ASN A 295 -5.39 21.72 -21.42
CA ASN A 295 -5.07 20.90 -20.23
C ASN A 295 -3.93 19.91 -20.53
N THR A 296 -3.95 19.24 -21.68
CA THR A 296 -2.90 18.29 -22.08
C THR A 296 -1.56 18.97 -22.29
N LEU A 297 -1.55 20.11 -23.01
CA LEU A 297 -0.32 20.86 -23.25
C LEU A 297 0.28 21.42 -21.97
N PHE A 298 -0.54 21.95 -21.07
CA PHE A 298 -0.08 22.44 -19.75
C PHE A 298 0.56 21.31 -18.93
N ARG A 299 -0.10 20.16 -18.83
CA ARG A 299 0.43 19.01 -18.07
C ARG A 299 1.66 18.40 -18.72
N LEU A 300 1.67 18.24 -20.05
CA LEU A 300 2.82 17.73 -20.78
C LEU A 300 4.03 18.67 -20.63
N ALA A 301 3.83 19.97 -20.79
CA ALA A 301 4.88 20.96 -20.61
C ALA A 301 5.44 20.94 -19.19
N THR A 302 4.57 20.78 -18.17
CA THR A 302 4.99 20.65 -16.77
C THR A 302 5.83 19.38 -16.55
N VAL A 303 5.39 18.24 -17.08
CA VAL A 303 6.13 16.97 -16.97
C VAL A 303 7.48 17.06 -17.66
N VAL A 304 7.53 17.60 -18.89
CA VAL A 304 8.80 17.77 -19.64
C VAL A 304 9.78 18.69 -18.92
N ALA A 305 9.28 19.79 -18.32
CA ALA A 305 10.12 20.73 -17.59
C ALA A 305 10.65 20.16 -16.26
N LEU A 306 9.82 19.42 -15.51
CA LEU A 306 10.15 18.95 -14.17
C LEU A 306 10.81 17.56 -14.14
N MET A 307 10.65 16.74 -15.18
CA MET A 307 11.22 15.40 -15.26
C MET A 307 12.77 15.37 -15.10
N PRO A 308 13.57 16.25 -15.74
CA PRO A 308 15.00 16.30 -15.50
C PRO A 308 15.35 16.76 -14.07
N LEU A 309 14.43 17.44 -13.38
CA LEU A 309 14.60 18.02 -12.06
C LEU A 309 14.10 17.12 -10.91
N ILE A 310 13.86 15.81 -11.15
CA ILE A 310 13.37 14.88 -10.13
C ILE A 310 14.24 14.91 -8.85
N GLY A 311 15.57 14.95 -8.98
CA GLY A 311 16.46 15.05 -7.82
C GLY A 311 16.33 16.36 -7.04
N LEU A 312 15.96 17.47 -7.70
CA LEU A 312 15.66 18.74 -7.05
C LEU A 312 14.30 18.67 -6.33
N LEU A 313 13.29 18.09 -6.96
CA LEU A 313 11.97 17.88 -6.35
C LEU A 313 12.07 17.02 -5.09
N GLU A 314 12.89 15.96 -5.12
CA GLU A 314 13.17 15.11 -3.95
C GLU A 314 13.80 15.95 -2.81
N LYS A 315 14.81 16.75 -3.10
CA LYS A 315 15.44 17.63 -2.10
C LYS A 315 14.45 18.64 -1.52
N LEU A 316 13.65 19.29 -2.36
CA LEU A 316 12.65 20.27 -1.92
C LEU A 316 11.60 19.62 -1.00
N VAL A 317 11.10 18.45 -1.36
CA VAL A 317 10.11 17.78 -0.53
C VAL A 317 10.69 17.26 0.79
N CYS A 318 11.97 16.84 0.80
CA CYS A 318 12.66 16.48 2.04
C CYS A 318 12.88 17.69 2.98
N MET A 319 13.04 18.90 2.42
CA MET A 319 13.09 20.13 3.23
C MET A 319 11.71 20.50 3.80
N LEU A 320 10.64 20.31 3.02
CA LEU A 320 9.27 20.61 3.45
C LEU A 320 8.75 19.63 4.50
N VAL A 321 9.18 18.36 4.42
CA VAL A 321 8.79 17.28 5.33
C VAL A 321 10.07 16.66 5.87
N PRO A 322 10.62 17.16 6.99
CA PRO A 322 11.84 16.65 7.61
C PRO A 322 11.65 15.23 8.18
N ASP A 323 12.75 14.55 8.48
CA ASP A 323 12.71 13.23 9.11
C ASP A 323 12.24 13.31 10.58
N ASP A 324 11.47 12.30 11.00
CA ASP A 324 11.05 12.17 12.39
C ASP A 324 12.18 11.62 13.29
N SER A 325 12.12 11.94 14.60
CA SER A 325 13.04 11.40 15.60
C SER A 325 12.86 9.87 15.82
N GLU A 326 13.90 9.18 16.27
CA GLU A 326 13.93 7.70 16.41
C GLU A 326 12.78 7.10 17.24
N SER A 327 12.31 7.77 18.28
CA SER A 327 11.18 7.32 19.11
C SER A 327 9.83 7.25 18.38
N SER A 328 9.69 7.96 17.26
CA SER A 328 8.49 7.90 16.41
C SER A 328 8.49 6.74 15.44
N ARG A 329 9.65 6.13 15.15
CA ARG A 329 9.79 5.07 14.15
C ARG A 329 9.09 3.77 14.55
N GLU A 330 9.11 3.39 15.82
CA GLU A 330 8.47 2.14 16.28
C GLU A 330 6.95 2.24 16.30
N ARG A 331 6.39 3.37 16.76
CA ARG A 331 4.95 3.61 16.65
C ARG A 331 4.47 3.64 15.20
N GLN A 332 5.29 4.17 14.30
CA GLN A 332 4.99 4.21 12.86
C GLN A 332 4.97 2.84 12.19
N LYS A 333 5.70 1.83 12.70
CA LYS A 333 5.64 0.47 12.14
C LYS A 333 4.24 -0.15 12.31
N MET A 334 3.61 0.02 13.47
CA MET A 334 2.24 -0.45 13.73
C MET A 334 1.16 0.37 13.02
N ASP A 335 1.39 1.67 12.80
CA ASP A 335 0.44 2.57 12.11
C ASP A 335 0.37 2.34 10.60
N ARG A 336 1.16 1.40 10.05
CA ARG A 336 1.10 1.00 8.64
C ARG A 336 -0.17 0.24 8.26
N LEU A 337 -0.84 -0.42 9.22
CA LEU A 337 -2.08 -1.17 8.99
C LEU A 337 -3.28 -0.22 8.88
N GLU A 338 -3.40 0.45 7.72
CA GLU A 338 -4.43 1.44 7.48
C GLU A 338 -5.69 0.82 6.85
N GLU A 339 -6.86 1.05 7.43
CA GLU A 339 -8.14 0.50 6.96
C GLU A 339 -8.49 0.90 5.52
N ARG A 340 -8.02 2.05 5.04
CA ARG A 340 -8.25 2.50 3.66
C ARG A 340 -7.64 1.56 2.61
N PHE A 341 -6.56 0.83 2.94
CA PHE A 341 -5.93 -0.12 2.02
C PHE A 341 -6.66 -1.47 1.94
N LEU A 342 -7.63 -1.72 2.82
CA LEU A 342 -8.51 -2.89 2.72
C LEU A 342 -9.35 -2.92 1.43
N GLN A 343 -9.47 -1.78 0.72
CA GLN A 343 -10.06 -1.72 -0.61
C GLN A 343 -9.12 -2.28 -1.70
N HIS A 344 -7.82 -2.39 -1.42
CA HIS A 344 -6.78 -2.91 -2.31
C HIS A 344 -6.07 -4.10 -1.65
N PRO A 345 -6.63 -5.33 -1.72
CA PRO A 345 -6.14 -6.48 -0.96
C PRO A 345 -4.64 -6.76 -1.09
N ALA A 346 -4.09 -6.62 -2.30
CA ALA A 346 -2.66 -6.83 -2.53
C ALA A 346 -1.77 -5.88 -1.73
N LEU A 347 -2.19 -4.61 -1.56
CA LEU A 347 -1.45 -3.63 -0.77
C LEU A 347 -1.62 -3.89 0.74
N ALA A 348 -2.84 -4.27 1.16
CA ALA A 348 -3.12 -4.61 2.55
C ALA A 348 -2.30 -5.84 3.00
N ILE A 349 -2.18 -6.86 2.15
CA ILE A 349 -1.37 -8.06 2.40
C ILE A 349 0.12 -7.71 2.52
N GLU A 350 0.64 -6.86 1.60
CA GLU A 350 2.03 -6.44 1.65
C GLU A 350 2.37 -5.62 2.91
N GLN A 351 1.44 -4.77 3.36
CA GLN A 351 1.60 -4.07 4.64
C GLN A 351 1.58 -5.04 5.82
N SER A 352 0.68 -6.02 5.80
CA SER A 352 0.63 -7.07 6.81
C SER A 352 1.95 -7.85 6.85
N ARG A 353 2.53 -8.22 5.68
CA ARG A 353 3.83 -8.88 5.59
C ARG A 353 4.91 -8.11 6.33
N GLN A 354 5.06 -6.81 6.02
CA GLN A 354 6.11 -5.99 6.64
C GLN A 354 5.94 -5.80 8.13
N VAL A 355 4.70 -5.71 8.61
CA VAL A 355 4.43 -5.61 10.05
C VAL A 355 4.69 -6.95 10.74
N THR A 356 4.37 -8.08 10.09
CA THR A 356 4.68 -9.43 10.59
C THR A 356 6.19 -9.68 10.62
N ASP A 357 6.95 -9.26 9.58
CA ASP A 357 8.41 -9.34 9.57
C ASP A 357 9.03 -8.55 10.73
N ALA A 358 8.49 -7.34 11.02
CA ALA A 358 8.93 -6.53 12.14
C ALA A 358 8.59 -7.17 13.49
N MET A 359 7.43 -7.81 13.63
CA MET A 359 7.03 -8.58 14.80
C MET A 359 7.96 -9.77 15.03
N ALA A 360 8.28 -10.54 13.99
CA ALA A 360 9.18 -11.67 14.05
C ALA A 360 10.59 -11.28 14.53
N GLN A 361 11.15 -10.20 13.99
CA GLN A 361 12.42 -9.66 14.43
C GLN A 361 12.39 -9.19 15.89
N CYS A 362 11.29 -8.52 16.29
CA CYS A 362 11.12 -8.04 17.65
C CYS A 362 11.07 -9.20 18.65
N ALA A 363 10.37 -10.30 18.34
CA ALA A 363 10.31 -11.51 19.15
C ALA A 363 11.68 -12.20 19.26
N MET A 364 12.44 -12.27 18.15
CA MET A 364 13.80 -12.80 18.14
C MET A 364 14.73 -11.99 19.06
N GLU A 365 14.75 -10.66 18.91
CA GLU A 365 15.58 -9.78 19.72
C GLU A 365 15.22 -9.88 21.22
N ASN A 366 13.91 -10.02 21.51
CA ASN A 366 13.42 -10.16 22.88
C ASN A 366 13.91 -11.46 23.54
N LEU A 367 13.84 -12.58 22.82
CA LEU A 367 14.32 -13.85 23.34
C LEU A 367 15.84 -13.84 23.59
N LEU A 368 16.62 -13.33 22.65
CA LEU A 368 18.07 -13.21 22.81
C LEU A 368 18.45 -12.30 24.01
N ALA A 369 17.71 -11.21 24.21
CA ALA A 369 17.90 -10.33 25.36
C ALA A 369 17.56 -11.05 26.68
N ALA A 370 16.48 -11.84 26.71
CA ALA A 370 16.10 -12.62 27.90
C ALA A 370 17.13 -13.70 28.24
N MET A 371 17.66 -14.41 27.24
CA MET A 371 18.73 -15.39 27.42
C MET A 371 19.99 -14.74 28.00
N ALA A 372 20.35 -13.55 27.54
CA ALA A 372 21.52 -12.81 28.11
C ALA A 372 21.32 -12.44 29.59
N LEU A 373 20.07 -12.21 30.04
CA LEU A 373 19.77 -11.92 31.44
C LEU A 373 20.05 -13.10 32.39
N VAL A 374 19.99 -14.33 31.91
CA VAL A 374 20.32 -15.53 32.71
C VAL A 374 21.76 -15.47 33.20
N HIS A 375 22.66 -14.94 32.36
CA HIS A 375 24.09 -14.80 32.70
C HIS A 375 24.41 -13.48 33.39
N GLN A 376 23.77 -12.40 32.96
CA GLN A 376 24.01 -11.06 33.50
C GLN A 376 22.69 -10.30 33.70
N TYR A 377 22.08 -10.53 34.84
CA TYR A 377 20.82 -9.88 35.19
C TYR A 377 20.98 -8.38 35.40
N SER A 378 19.98 -7.63 34.91
CA SER A 378 19.78 -6.21 35.23
C SER A 378 18.29 -5.84 35.25
N ASP A 379 17.86 -5.03 36.22
CA ASP A 379 16.47 -4.54 36.29
C ASP A 379 16.07 -3.73 35.04
N LYS A 380 17.02 -3.07 34.39
CA LYS A 380 16.78 -2.35 33.14
C LYS A 380 16.54 -3.33 32.00
N GLY A 381 17.32 -4.40 31.91
CA GLY A 381 17.14 -5.44 30.88
C GLY A 381 15.81 -6.17 31.08
N PHE A 382 15.46 -6.55 32.29
CA PHE A 382 14.19 -7.18 32.63
C PHE A 382 12.98 -6.32 32.15
N ARG A 383 13.00 -5.01 32.50
CA ARG A 383 11.94 -4.09 32.05
C ARG A 383 11.89 -3.95 30.54
N ALA A 384 13.04 -3.95 29.86
CA ALA A 384 13.08 -3.88 28.41
C ALA A 384 12.45 -5.12 27.76
N VAL A 385 12.72 -6.33 28.30
CA VAL A 385 12.09 -7.58 27.83
C VAL A 385 10.56 -7.51 27.99
N ALA A 386 10.08 -7.09 29.16
CA ALA A 386 8.64 -6.99 29.43
C ALA A 386 7.94 -5.92 28.54
N GLU A 387 8.61 -4.78 28.27
CA GLU A 387 8.09 -3.76 27.36
C GLU A 387 8.04 -4.25 25.90
N THR A 388 9.01 -5.07 25.50
CA THR A 388 9.07 -5.65 24.16
C THR A 388 8.02 -6.71 23.98
N GLU A 389 7.79 -7.60 24.96
CA GLU A 389 6.71 -8.58 24.97
C GLU A 389 5.34 -7.88 24.78
N SER A 390 5.03 -6.89 25.63
CA SER A 390 3.80 -6.09 25.49
C SER A 390 3.68 -5.37 24.13
N THR A 391 4.78 -5.16 23.44
CA THR A 391 4.79 -4.61 22.08
C THR A 391 4.47 -5.68 21.05
N VAL A 392 5.00 -6.90 21.21
CA VAL A 392 4.73 -8.05 20.33
C VAL A 392 3.27 -8.49 20.45
N ASP A 393 2.70 -8.54 21.68
CA ASP A 393 1.28 -8.78 21.93
C ASP A 393 0.38 -7.78 21.16
N ARG A 394 0.70 -6.48 21.22
CA ARG A 394 -0.02 -5.48 20.43
C ARG A 394 0.12 -5.65 18.92
N TYR A 395 1.24 -6.19 18.44
CA TYR A 395 1.39 -6.55 17.02
C TYR A 395 0.44 -7.69 16.65
N GLU A 396 0.33 -8.74 17.47
CA GLU A 396 -0.58 -9.86 17.25
C GLU A 396 -2.02 -9.39 17.14
N ASP A 397 -2.52 -8.67 18.14
CA ASP A 397 -3.89 -8.13 18.19
C ASP A 397 -4.25 -7.31 16.95
N ARG A 398 -3.37 -6.37 16.56
CA ARG A 398 -3.61 -5.50 15.41
C ARG A 398 -3.53 -6.23 14.09
N LEU A 399 -2.52 -7.10 13.92
CA LEU A 399 -2.35 -7.92 12.72
C LEU A 399 -3.51 -8.90 12.56
N GLY A 400 -3.87 -9.63 13.61
CA GLY A 400 -4.99 -10.58 13.60
C GLY A 400 -6.30 -9.90 13.16
N THR A 401 -6.63 -8.76 13.79
CA THR A 401 -7.83 -7.97 13.43
C THR A 401 -7.77 -7.48 11.98
N TYR A 402 -6.62 -7.02 11.50
CA TYR A 402 -6.47 -6.50 10.15
C TYR A 402 -6.53 -7.60 9.09
N LEU A 403 -5.83 -8.71 9.30
CA LEU A 403 -5.84 -9.89 8.44
C LEU A 403 -7.25 -10.50 8.32
N MET A 404 -8.00 -10.57 9.43
CA MET A 404 -9.41 -11.01 9.41
C MET A 404 -10.30 -10.10 8.56
N LYS A 405 -10.04 -8.78 8.51
CA LYS A 405 -10.75 -7.87 7.61
C LYS A 405 -10.37 -8.09 6.15
N ILE A 406 -9.14 -8.51 5.86
CA ILE A 406 -8.70 -8.87 4.50
C ILE A 406 -9.39 -10.13 4.01
N THR A 407 -9.57 -11.17 4.85
CA THR A 407 -10.25 -12.42 4.46
C THR A 407 -11.69 -12.20 4.01
N GLY A 408 -12.34 -11.13 4.48
CA GLY A 408 -13.68 -10.71 4.05
C GLY A 408 -13.75 -10.08 2.65
N LYS A 409 -12.62 -9.99 1.91
CA LYS A 409 -12.54 -9.42 0.56
C LYS A 409 -12.40 -10.50 -0.50
N GLU A 410 -12.62 -10.14 -1.77
CA GLU A 410 -12.35 -11.04 -2.89
C GLU A 410 -10.83 -11.20 -3.08
N LEU A 411 -10.31 -12.36 -2.70
CA LEU A 411 -8.89 -12.71 -2.78
C LEU A 411 -8.65 -13.73 -3.90
N THR A 412 -7.49 -13.68 -4.52
CA THR A 412 -7.00 -14.80 -5.35
C THR A 412 -6.54 -15.94 -4.43
N ALA A 413 -6.46 -17.19 -4.95
CA ALA A 413 -5.98 -18.36 -4.19
C ALA A 413 -4.65 -18.06 -3.49
N ARG A 414 -3.65 -17.55 -4.22
CA ARG A 414 -2.34 -17.17 -3.68
C ARG A 414 -2.42 -16.11 -2.56
N GLN A 415 -3.30 -15.11 -2.71
CA GLN A 415 -3.49 -14.09 -1.66
C GLN A 415 -4.13 -14.69 -0.40
N SER A 416 -5.06 -15.62 -0.57
CA SER A 416 -5.69 -16.32 0.53
C SER A 416 -4.68 -17.17 1.31
N GLU A 417 -3.80 -17.89 0.60
CA GLU A 417 -2.69 -18.65 1.17
C GLU A 417 -1.73 -17.76 1.96
N GLU A 418 -1.34 -16.63 1.38
CA GLU A 418 -0.43 -15.67 2.02
C GLU A 418 -1.04 -15.08 3.31
N VAL A 419 -2.33 -14.72 3.31
CA VAL A 419 -3.04 -14.25 4.52
C VAL A 419 -3.15 -15.37 5.57
N SER A 420 -3.42 -16.60 5.14
CA SER A 420 -3.49 -17.75 6.03
C SER A 420 -2.15 -18.02 6.72
N LYS A 421 -1.03 -17.94 5.98
CA LYS A 421 0.32 -18.05 6.53
C LYS A 421 0.53 -17.04 7.68
N TYR A 422 0.22 -15.75 7.44
CA TYR A 422 0.41 -14.74 8.49
C TYR A 422 -0.47 -14.99 9.70
N LEU A 423 -1.75 -15.37 9.51
CA LEU A 423 -2.66 -15.67 10.61
C LEU A 423 -2.18 -16.83 11.49
N HIS A 424 -1.53 -17.84 10.89
CA HIS A 424 -0.98 -18.96 11.66
C HIS A 424 0.31 -18.59 12.40
N THR A 425 1.18 -17.79 11.78
CA THR A 425 2.52 -17.52 12.34
C THR A 425 2.58 -16.38 13.35
N ILE A 426 1.63 -15.42 13.34
CA ILE A 426 1.64 -14.31 14.31
C ILE A 426 1.55 -14.80 15.76
N SER A 427 0.77 -15.84 16.02
CA SER A 427 0.64 -16.41 17.36
C SER A 427 1.92 -17.12 17.81
N ASP A 428 2.67 -17.76 16.90
CA ASP A 428 3.95 -18.38 17.24
C ASP A 428 5.00 -17.32 17.59
N PHE A 429 5.02 -16.16 16.92
CA PHE A 429 5.92 -15.06 17.29
C PHE A 429 5.59 -14.43 18.64
N GLU A 430 4.31 -14.29 18.97
CA GLU A 430 3.86 -13.84 20.28
C GLU A 430 4.31 -14.85 21.36
N ARG A 431 4.10 -16.15 21.16
CA ARG A 431 4.53 -17.22 22.08
C ARG A 431 6.04 -17.23 22.31
N ILE A 432 6.86 -17.01 21.27
CA ILE A 432 8.31 -16.87 21.43
C ILE A 432 8.64 -15.68 22.36
N SER A 433 7.93 -14.58 22.24
CA SER A 433 8.13 -13.40 23.10
C SER A 433 7.60 -13.61 24.53
N ASP A 434 6.51 -14.34 24.71
CA ASP A 434 6.01 -14.80 26.01
C ASP A 434 7.06 -15.65 26.75
N HIS A 435 7.69 -16.60 26.03
CA HIS A 435 8.77 -17.40 26.61
C HIS A 435 10.00 -16.58 26.93
N ALA A 436 10.28 -15.49 26.21
CA ALA A 436 11.33 -14.55 26.58
C ALA A 436 11.04 -13.87 27.92
N LEU A 437 9.80 -13.46 28.18
CA LEU A 437 9.42 -12.91 29.48
C LEU A 437 9.59 -13.95 30.58
N ASN A 438 9.10 -15.19 30.39
CA ASN A 438 9.25 -16.29 31.34
C ASN A 438 10.74 -16.56 31.66
N ILE A 439 11.62 -16.62 30.67
CA ILE A 439 13.07 -16.78 30.85
C ILE A 439 13.64 -15.61 31.65
N SER A 440 13.19 -14.39 31.43
CA SER A 440 13.64 -13.22 32.17
C SER A 440 13.21 -13.24 33.65
N GLU A 441 12.00 -13.79 33.93
CA GLU A 441 11.52 -14.03 35.30
C GLU A 441 12.37 -15.09 36.01
N VAL A 442 12.73 -16.15 35.32
CA VAL A 442 13.70 -17.15 35.84
C VAL A 442 15.07 -16.53 36.12
N ALA A 443 15.57 -15.66 35.22
CA ALA A 443 16.80 -14.93 35.44
C ALA A 443 16.75 -14.02 36.68
N GLN A 444 15.59 -13.36 36.91
CA GLN A 444 15.35 -12.57 38.14
C GLN A 444 15.34 -13.45 39.39
N GLU A 445 14.76 -14.62 39.31
CA GLU A 445 14.78 -15.60 40.43
C GLU A 445 16.19 -16.05 40.75
N ILE A 446 16.98 -16.42 39.73
CA ILE A 446 18.40 -16.80 39.89
C ILE A 446 19.16 -15.69 40.62
N HIS A 447 19.02 -14.45 40.14
CA HIS A 447 19.73 -13.29 40.71
C HIS A 447 19.26 -12.99 42.13
N SER A 448 17.98 -12.94 42.41
CA SER A 448 17.40 -12.56 43.70
C SER A 448 17.73 -13.58 44.81
N LYS A 449 17.85 -14.86 44.46
CA LYS A 449 18.21 -15.95 45.38
C LYS A 449 19.72 -16.22 45.42
N GLY A 450 20.52 -15.50 44.63
CA GLY A 450 21.99 -15.70 44.58
C GLY A 450 22.40 -17.10 44.14
N MET A 451 21.62 -17.71 43.22
CA MET A 451 21.88 -19.08 42.74
C MET A 451 23.00 -19.08 41.70
N ALA A 452 23.82 -20.13 41.72
CA ALA A 452 24.80 -20.41 40.68
C ALA A 452 24.73 -21.88 40.29
N PHE A 453 24.77 -22.15 38.99
CA PHE A 453 24.85 -23.51 38.47
C PHE A 453 26.27 -24.06 38.59
N SER A 454 26.42 -25.39 38.63
CA SER A 454 27.73 -26.02 38.56
C SER A 454 28.41 -25.74 37.22
N GLU A 455 29.73 -25.86 37.13
CA GLU A 455 30.48 -25.67 35.87
C GLU A 455 29.97 -26.61 34.74
N GLU A 456 29.58 -27.81 35.10
CA GLU A 456 29.02 -28.81 34.19
C GLU A 456 27.65 -28.35 33.70
N ALA A 457 26.71 -28.01 34.58
CA ALA A 457 25.38 -27.52 34.23
C ALA A 457 25.46 -26.21 33.41
N SER A 458 26.42 -25.34 33.70
CA SER A 458 26.63 -24.10 32.91
C SER A 458 27.12 -24.38 31.51
N ARG A 459 27.98 -25.40 31.31
CA ARG A 459 28.42 -25.82 29.97
C ARG A 459 27.29 -26.45 29.17
N GLU A 460 26.50 -27.33 29.77
CA GLU A 460 25.34 -27.95 29.19
C GLU A 460 24.28 -26.92 28.78
N LEU A 461 23.99 -25.97 29.69
CA LEU A 461 23.04 -24.88 29.40
C LEU A 461 23.50 -24.04 28.22
N LYS A 462 24.83 -23.79 28.12
CA LYS A 462 25.39 -23.04 26.99
C LYS A 462 25.20 -23.75 25.64
N VAL A 463 25.33 -25.07 25.57
CA VAL A 463 25.06 -25.86 24.37
C VAL A 463 23.58 -25.74 23.96
N MET A 464 22.67 -25.81 24.95
CA MET A 464 21.23 -25.65 24.73
C MET A 464 20.91 -24.23 24.19
N GLU A 465 21.46 -23.17 24.81
CA GLU A 465 21.27 -21.79 24.37
C GLU A 465 21.79 -21.54 22.95
N ASP A 466 22.92 -22.13 22.58
CA ASP A 466 23.48 -22.01 21.24
C ASP A 466 22.60 -22.73 20.22
N ALA A 467 22.02 -23.89 20.55
CA ALA A 467 21.06 -24.61 19.70
C ALA A 467 19.76 -23.82 19.52
N VAL A 468 19.19 -23.28 20.60
CA VAL A 468 17.97 -22.45 20.56
C VAL A 468 18.20 -21.16 19.78
N SER A 469 19.37 -20.53 19.94
CA SER A 469 19.73 -19.33 19.16
C SER A 469 19.80 -19.63 17.66
N GLU A 470 20.33 -20.79 17.29
CA GLU A 470 20.42 -21.20 15.88
C GLU A 470 19.06 -21.51 15.28
N ILE A 471 18.19 -22.27 15.96
CA ILE A 471 16.84 -22.58 15.45
C ILE A 471 16.00 -21.31 15.31
N LEU A 472 16.10 -20.40 16.27
CA LEU A 472 15.44 -19.10 16.24
C LEU A 472 15.87 -18.30 15.01
N TYR A 473 17.18 -18.18 14.79
CA TYR A 473 17.71 -17.46 13.63
C TYR A 473 17.28 -18.11 12.32
N LEU A 474 17.36 -19.43 12.19
CA LEU A 474 16.95 -20.15 10.99
C LEU A 474 15.46 -19.95 10.67
N SER A 475 14.59 -20.07 11.68
CA SER A 475 13.16 -19.93 11.52
C SER A 475 12.76 -18.50 11.11
N ILE A 476 13.28 -17.48 11.81
CA ILE A 476 12.98 -16.07 11.50
C ILE A 476 13.56 -15.66 10.15
N HIS A 477 14.80 -16.07 9.83
CA HIS A 477 15.41 -15.79 8.53
C HIS A 477 14.62 -16.45 7.39
N ALA A 478 14.26 -17.72 7.55
CA ALA A 478 13.43 -18.43 6.59
C ALA A 478 12.11 -17.68 6.32
N PHE A 479 11.44 -17.22 7.39
CA PHE A 479 10.17 -16.51 7.28
C PHE A 479 10.29 -15.17 6.55
N VAL A 480 11.25 -14.32 6.95
CA VAL A 480 11.44 -12.96 6.41
C VAL A 480 11.90 -12.99 4.95
N GLU A 481 12.86 -13.86 4.61
CA GLU A 481 13.42 -13.96 3.26
C GLU A 481 12.65 -14.92 2.34
N GLY A 482 11.74 -15.73 2.89
CA GLY A 482 11.03 -16.77 2.13
C GLY A 482 11.94 -17.95 1.75
N ASP A 483 12.98 -18.24 2.57
CA ASP A 483 13.97 -19.28 2.28
C ASP A 483 13.52 -20.66 2.78
N LEU A 484 12.95 -21.46 1.88
CA LEU A 484 12.50 -22.83 2.16
C LEU A 484 13.66 -23.81 2.46
N ALA A 485 14.87 -23.53 1.97
CA ALA A 485 16.02 -24.35 2.29
C ALA A 485 16.44 -24.15 3.75
N ALA A 486 16.38 -22.93 4.27
CA ALA A 486 16.55 -22.66 5.68
C ALA A 486 15.41 -23.26 6.53
N ALA A 487 14.14 -23.14 6.09
CA ALA A 487 13.00 -23.75 6.77
C ALA A 487 13.14 -25.27 6.94
N SER A 488 13.62 -25.97 5.90
CA SER A 488 13.82 -27.43 5.95
C SER A 488 14.89 -27.92 6.94
N ARG A 489 15.70 -26.99 7.50
CA ARG A 489 16.73 -27.30 8.51
C ARG A 489 16.21 -27.15 9.94
N VAL A 490 15.04 -26.53 10.12
CA VAL A 490 14.49 -26.22 11.44
C VAL A 490 14.05 -27.49 12.17
N GLU A 491 13.26 -28.34 11.54
CA GLU A 491 12.74 -29.58 12.15
C GLU A 491 13.85 -30.56 12.61
N PRO A 492 14.93 -30.83 11.81
CA PRO A 492 16.05 -31.64 12.31
C PRO A 492 16.74 -31.06 13.53
N LEU A 493 16.78 -29.72 13.67
CA LEU A 493 17.38 -29.06 14.82
C LEU A 493 16.46 -29.07 16.04
N GLU A 494 15.16 -28.97 15.84
CA GLU A 494 14.16 -29.11 16.92
C GLU A 494 14.23 -30.48 17.55
N GLU A 495 14.29 -31.59 16.77
CA GLU A 495 14.46 -32.94 17.35
C GLU A 495 15.78 -33.11 18.16
N ILE A 496 16.84 -32.37 17.79
CA ILE A 496 18.07 -32.34 18.59
C ILE A 496 17.88 -31.57 19.90
N ILE A 497 17.14 -30.44 19.88
CA ILE A 497 16.86 -29.64 21.08
C ILE A 497 15.99 -30.44 22.06
N ASP A 498 14.98 -31.16 21.59
CA ASP A 498 14.16 -32.06 22.39
C ASP A 498 15.03 -33.15 23.06
N GLY A 499 15.87 -33.81 22.28
CA GLY A 499 16.82 -34.80 22.82
C GLY A 499 17.77 -34.22 23.87
N LEU A 500 18.31 -33.03 23.63
CA LEU A 500 19.16 -32.32 24.60
C LEU A 500 18.39 -31.99 25.89
N CYS A 501 17.14 -31.52 25.77
CA CYS A 501 16.30 -31.19 26.92
C CYS A 501 16.12 -32.40 27.83
N ASP A 502 15.80 -33.57 27.26
CA ASP A 502 15.66 -34.81 28.03
C ASP A 502 16.98 -35.25 28.67
N GLU A 503 18.09 -35.19 27.96
CA GLU A 503 19.40 -35.55 28.44
C GLU A 503 19.85 -34.64 29.59
N LEU A 504 19.67 -33.32 29.48
CA LEU A 504 20.00 -32.35 30.52
C LEU A 504 19.15 -32.52 31.79
N LYS A 505 17.85 -32.86 31.63
CA LYS A 505 16.95 -33.21 32.74
C LYS A 505 17.48 -34.44 33.50
N LEU A 506 17.95 -35.47 32.80
CA LEU A 506 18.55 -36.67 33.42
C LEU A 506 19.87 -36.36 34.14
N HIS A 507 20.76 -35.60 33.49
CA HIS A 507 22.02 -35.16 34.11
C HIS A 507 21.78 -34.34 35.39
N HIS A 508 20.73 -33.49 35.37
CA HIS A 508 20.34 -32.73 36.56
C HIS A 508 19.89 -33.63 37.71
N VAL A 509 19.10 -34.69 37.43
CA VAL A 509 18.67 -35.67 38.45
C VAL A 509 19.88 -36.40 39.05
N ASP A 510 20.88 -36.75 38.23
CA ASP A 510 22.12 -37.40 38.73
C ASP A 510 22.94 -36.44 39.64
N ARG A 511 23.05 -35.14 39.27
CA ARG A 511 23.66 -34.10 40.10
C ARG A 511 22.95 -33.90 41.45
N LEU A 512 21.60 -33.99 41.44
CA LEU A 512 20.78 -33.92 42.64
C LEU A 512 21.06 -35.11 43.58
N GLN A 513 21.12 -36.35 43.02
CA GLN A 513 21.45 -37.54 43.78
C GLN A 513 22.87 -37.49 44.38
N LYS A 514 23.82 -36.90 43.68
CA LYS A 514 25.18 -36.70 44.15
C LYS A 514 25.34 -35.54 45.14
N GLY A 515 24.26 -34.78 45.41
CA GLY A 515 24.30 -33.64 46.34
C GLY A 515 25.09 -32.42 45.81
N VAL A 516 25.33 -32.36 44.50
CA VAL A 516 26.05 -31.25 43.82
C VAL A 516 25.19 -30.03 43.62
N CYS A 517 23.88 -30.21 43.56
CA CYS A 517 22.90 -29.09 43.39
C CYS A 517 21.75 -29.23 44.40
N THR A 518 21.02 -28.14 44.60
CA THR A 518 19.83 -28.08 45.45
C THR A 518 18.55 -28.31 44.64
N LEU A 519 17.48 -28.71 45.31
CA LEU A 519 16.16 -28.88 44.70
C LEU A 519 15.65 -27.58 44.07
N SER A 520 15.92 -26.42 44.68
CA SER A 520 15.54 -25.10 44.15
C SER A 520 16.27 -24.76 42.85
N GLN A 521 17.56 -25.11 42.74
CA GLN A 521 18.30 -24.98 41.47
C GLN A 521 17.74 -25.89 40.41
N GLY A 522 17.21 -27.08 40.82
CA GLY A 522 16.56 -28.01 39.88
C GLY A 522 15.29 -27.48 39.25
N PHE A 523 14.44 -26.84 40.02
CA PHE A 523 13.23 -26.24 39.49
C PHE A 523 13.56 -25.15 38.46
N VAL A 524 14.45 -24.23 38.83
CA VAL A 524 14.85 -23.13 37.94
C VAL A 524 15.53 -23.64 36.66
N PHE A 525 16.37 -24.67 36.75
CA PHE A 525 17.03 -25.28 35.59
C PHE A 525 16.00 -25.95 34.65
N ASN A 526 15.04 -26.71 35.24
CA ASN A 526 13.98 -27.34 34.46
C ASN A 526 13.06 -26.32 33.81
N ASP A 527 12.77 -25.20 34.48
CA ASP A 527 11.93 -24.12 33.90
C ASP A 527 12.64 -23.47 32.70
N LEU A 528 13.97 -23.24 32.76
CA LEU A 528 14.73 -22.78 31.59
C LEU A 528 14.65 -23.76 30.42
N LEU A 529 14.91 -25.06 30.70
CA LEU A 529 14.86 -26.10 29.65
C LEU A 529 13.48 -26.20 29.01
N THR A 530 12.41 -26.13 29.80
CA THR A 530 11.03 -26.19 29.29
C THR A 530 10.71 -24.99 28.41
N ASN A 531 11.16 -23.78 28.78
CA ASN A 531 10.95 -22.60 27.93
C ASN A 531 11.75 -22.70 26.62
N PHE A 532 12.97 -23.24 26.64
CA PHE A 532 13.78 -23.43 25.43
C PHE A 532 13.17 -24.47 24.49
N GLU A 533 12.66 -25.60 25.00
CA GLU A 533 11.93 -26.62 24.27
C GLU A 533 10.71 -26.01 23.56
N ARG A 534 9.90 -25.23 24.30
CA ARG A 534 8.71 -24.56 23.73
C ARG A 534 9.06 -23.53 22.65
N VAL A 535 10.14 -22.79 22.81
CA VAL A 535 10.62 -21.89 21.75
C VAL A 535 10.99 -22.67 20.49
N ALA A 536 11.62 -23.83 20.60
CA ALA A 536 11.95 -24.68 19.45
C ALA A 536 10.68 -25.20 18.76
N ASP A 537 9.67 -25.63 19.53
CA ASP A 537 8.35 -26.02 19.03
C ASP A 537 7.72 -24.91 18.15
N HIS A 538 7.72 -23.67 18.65
CA HIS A 538 7.17 -22.53 17.91
C HIS A 538 7.98 -22.19 16.65
N CYS A 539 9.32 -22.32 16.71
CA CYS A 539 10.17 -22.17 15.53
C CYS A 539 9.87 -23.24 14.47
N SER A 540 9.63 -24.50 14.88
CA SER A 540 9.21 -25.58 13.99
C SER A 540 7.84 -25.29 13.36
N ASN A 541 6.84 -24.84 14.14
CA ASN A 541 5.52 -24.47 13.59
C ASN A 541 5.62 -23.41 12.49
N ILE A 542 6.44 -22.36 12.69
CA ILE A 542 6.66 -21.32 11.69
C ILE A 542 7.25 -21.92 10.40
N ALA A 543 8.27 -22.78 10.52
CA ALA A 543 8.92 -23.40 9.35
C ALA A 543 7.97 -24.34 8.60
N VAL A 544 7.17 -25.12 9.32
CA VAL A 544 6.14 -26.02 8.76
C VAL A 544 5.09 -25.21 8.01
N ALA A 545 4.55 -24.13 8.60
CA ALA A 545 3.58 -23.25 7.93
C ALA A 545 4.11 -22.67 6.62
N MET A 546 5.42 -22.41 6.52
CA MET A 546 6.04 -21.95 5.28
C MET A 546 6.11 -23.02 4.19
N ILE A 547 6.50 -24.25 4.57
CA ILE A 547 6.70 -25.36 3.64
C ILE A 547 5.36 -25.87 3.09
N GLU A 548 4.34 -25.95 3.95
CA GLU A 548 2.99 -26.43 3.58
C GLU A 548 2.32 -25.55 2.53
N LEU A 549 2.47 -24.24 2.66
CA LEU A 549 1.87 -23.28 1.72
C LEU A 549 2.45 -23.34 0.30
N GLU A 550 3.67 -23.87 0.13
CA GLU A 550 4.28 -24.06 -1.21
C GLU A 550 3.92 -25.39 -1.86
N SER A 551 3.47 -26.38 -1.06
CA SER A 551 3.24 -27.74 -1.53
C SER A 551 1.82 -28.06 -2.00
N ASP A 552 0.87 -27.08 -2.05
CA ASP A 552 -0.57 -27.27 -2.34
C ASP A 552 -1.27 -28.31 -1.41
N ALA A 553 -0.65 -28.75 -0.32
CA ALA A 553 -1.17 -29.77 0.58
C ALA A 553 -1.71 -29.14 1.87
N PHE A 554 -3.02 -28.97 1.95
CA PHE A 554 -3.76 -28.29 3.03
C PHE A 554 -3.94 -29.13 4.31
N ASP A 555 -3.05 -30.08 4.63
CA ASP A 555 -3.22 -30.91 5.84
C ASP A 555 -1.95 -30.93 6.70
N THR A 556 -1.88 -29.96 7.66
CA THR A 556 -0.79 -29.72 8.61
C THR A 556 -0.35 -31.00 9.37
N HIS A 557 -1.30 -31.87 9.69
CA HIS A 557 -1.02 -33.11 10.41
C HIS A 557 -0.53 -34.24 9.50
N GLU A 558 -0.86 -34.21 8.22
CA GLU A 558 -0.44 -35.22 7.26
C GLU A 558 0.99 -34.98 6.76
N TYR A 559 1.38 -33.69 6.63
CA TYR A 559 2.76 -33.31 6.30
C TYR A 559 3.73 -33.62 7.46
N LEU A 560 3.43 -33.22 8.70
CA LEU A 560 4.24 -33.59 9.88
C LEU A 560 4.40 -35.11 10.00
N LYS A 561 3.36 -35.88 9.72
CA LYS A 561 3.46 -37.33 9.65
C LYS A 561 4.26 -37.83 8.45
N SER A 562 4.21 -37.14 7.31
CA SER A 562 4.95 -37.49 6.11
C SER A 562 6.43 -37.10 6.23
N VAL A 563 6.77 -35.98 6.86
CA VAL A 563 8.16 -35.58 7.14
C VAL A 563 8.78 -36.46 8.22
N LYS A 564 8.04 -36.81 9.28
CA LYS A 564 8.45 -37.82 10.28
C LYS A 564 8.53 -39.23 9.71
N ASN A 565 7.75 -39.59 8.68
CA ASN A 565 7.78 -40.89 8.02
C ASN A 565 8.67 -40.93 6.75
N MET A 566 8.86 -39.82 6.05
CA MET A 566 9.89 -39.65 5.02
C MET A 566 11.15 -39.10 5.69
N LYS A 567 11.99 -39.93 6.21
CA LYS A 567 13.40 -39.61 6.42
C LYS A 567 14.01 -39.30 5.05
N SER A 568 13.78 -38.07 4.54
CA SER A 568 14.45 -37.63 3.33
C SER A 568 15.96 -37.65 3.60
N ASP A 569 16.77 -37.97 2.60
CA ASP A 569 18.24 -37.96 2.74
C ASP A 569 18.77 -36.61 3.27
N SER A 570 18.02 -35.53 3.05
CA SER A 570 18.32 -34.18 3.57
C SER A 570 18.08 -34.06 5.08
N PHE A 571 16.96 -34.58 5.60
CA PHE A 571 16.66 -34.57 7.04
C PHE A 571 17.73 -35.34 7.82
N ALA A 572 18.02 -36.58 7.39
CA ALA A 572 19.03 -37.41 8.06
C ALA A 572 20.42 -36.76 8.08
N ARG A 573 20.78 -36.08 6.98
CA ARG A 573 22.06 -35.35 6.89
C ARG A 573 22.11 -34.16 7.86
N TYR A 574 21.07 -33.34 7.96
CA TYR A 574 21.02 -32.19 8.85
C TYR A 574 20.95 -32.64 10.31
N TYR A 575 20.18 -33.70 10.61
CA TYR A 575 20.13 -34.29 11.94
C TYR A 575 21.53 -34.78 12.41
N GLU A 576 22.28 -35.49 11.54
CA GLU A 576 23.64 -35.92 11.84
C GLU A 576 24.61 -34.74 12.02
N GLU A 577 24.47 -33.69 11.20
CA GLU A 577 25.24 -32.45 11.32
C GLU A 577 25.02 -31.78 12.67
N TYR A 578 23.77 -31.59 13.08
CA TYR A 578 23.41 -30.93 14.35
C TYR A 578 23.69 -31.81 15.55
N SER A 579 23.49 -33.11 15.47
CA SER A 579 23.88 -34.05 16.54
C SER A 579 25.39 -33.99 16.87
N LYS A 580 26.25 -33.82 15.87
CA LYS A 580 27.69 -33.63 16.07
C LYS A 580 28.04 -32.24 16.61
N LYS A 581 27.32 -31.22 16.17
CA LYS A 581 27.57 -29.83 16.53
C LYS A 581 27.18 -29.53 17.97
N PHE A 582 26.10 -30.08 18.45
CA PHE A 582 25.57 -29.85 19.80
C PHE A 582 25.72 -31.06 20.72
N ALA A 583 26.71 -31.92 20.48
CA ALA A 583 27.05 -32.99 21.40
C ALA A 583 27.51 -32.44 22.75
N LEU A 584 27.02 -33.01 23.89
CA LEU A 584 27.34 -32.64 25.25
C LEU A 584 28.73 -33.14 25.67
#